data_60a2492849f1321d3535f79f13369868
#
_entry.id   60a2492849f1321d3535f79f13369868
#
_cell.length_a   1.000
_cell.length_b   1.000
_cell.length_c   1.000
_cell.angle_alpha   90.00
_cell.angle_beta   90.00
_cell.angle_gamma   90.00
#
_symmetry.space_group_name_H-M   'P 1'
#
loop_
_entity.id
_entity.type
_entity.pdbx_description
1 polymer ?
#
loop_
_entity_poly.entity_id
_entity_poly.type
_entity_poly.pdbx_seq_one_letter_code
_entity_poly.pdbx_strand_id
1 'polypeptide(L)'
;MTYDAYIITGPTASGKSDFAHRLAERIGGVIINCDSVQIYRGIENIAASPFAGRDITPDIDGISYRLFSILDLSEQISVADYLEMARREYQDATSHGRPAIFVGGTGYYINALVNGISPMPDIDANIRQQARNMVAADMA
;
A
#
# COMPACT_ATOMS: atom_id res chain seq x y z
N MET A 1 -22.31 -15.10 2.72
CA MET A 1 -21.22 -14.68 3.62
C MET A 1 -20.65 -13.39 3.05
N THR A 2 -20.73 -12.31 3.79
CA THR A 2 -20.14 -11.03 3.42
C THR A 2 -18.80 -10.90 4.11
N TYR A 3 -17.77 -10.56 3.36
CA TYR A 3 -16.43 -10.27 3.89
C TYR A 3 -16.25 -8.75 3.97
N ASP A 4 -15.64 -8.28 5.03
CA ASP A 4 -15.37 -6.85 5.23
C ASP A 4 -14.11 -6.40 4.48
N ALA A 5 -13.25 -7.33 4.08
CA ALA A 5 -12.04 -7.07 3.33
C ALA A 5 -11.72 -8.17 2.31
N TYR A 6 -11.10 -7.75 1.22
CA TYR A 6 -10.56 -8.60 0.16
C TYR A 6 -9.10 -8.22 -0.08
N ILE A 7 -8.26 -9.20 -0.41
CA ILE A 7 -6.87 -8.96 -0.79
C ILE A 7 -6.66 -9.51 -2.20
N ILE A 8 -6.29 -8.63 -3.13
CA ILE A 8 -6.00 -8.96 -4.52
C ILE A 8 -4.51 -8.80 -4.74
N THR A 9 -3.83 -9.90 -4.91
CA THR A 9 -2.38 -9.95 -5.12
C THR A 9 -2.02 -10.75 -6.35
N GLY A 10 -0.81 -10.56 -6.84
CA GLY A 10 -0.27 -11.24 -8.01
C GLY A 10 0.89 -10.46 -8.63
N PRO A 11 1.56 -10.99 -9.65
CA PRO A 11 2.68 -10.35 -10.32
C PRO A 11 2.27 -9.05 -11.03
N THR A 12 3.24 -8.22 -11.37
CA THR A 12 3.03 -7.04 -12.20
C THR A 12 2.40 -7.44 -13.54
N ALA A 13 1.53 -6.57 -14.07
CA ALA A 13 0.81 -6.80 -15.34
C ALA A 13 -0.12 -8.03 -15.37
N SER A 14 -0.56 -8.52 -14.21
CA SER A 14 -1.51 -9.65 -14.11
C SER A 14 -2.99 -9.25 -14.17
N GLY A 15 -3.30 -7.95 -14.32
CA GLY A 15 -4.68 -7.45 -14.35
C GLY A 15 -5.31 -7.21 -12.98
N LYS A 16 -4.53 -7.18 -11.90
CA LYS A 16 -5.03 -6.94 -10.52
C LYS A 16 -5.87 -5.67 -10.41
N SER A 17 -5.38 -4.57 -10.97
CA SER A 17 -6.03 -3.26 -10.85
C SER A 17 -7.40 -3.24 -11.54
N ASP A 18 -7.50 -3.80 -12.73
CA ASP A 18 -8.77 -3.90 -13.47
C ASP A 18 -9.75 -4.80 -12.75
N PHE A 19 -9.26 -5.92 -12.23
CA PHE A 19 -10.09 -6.84 -11.46
C PHE A 19 -10.62 -6.17 -10.19
N ALA A 20 -9.76 -5.47 -9.45
CA ALA A 20 -10.12 -4.74 -8.24
C ALA A 20 -11.16 -3.65 -8.52
N HIS A 21 -10.99 -2.90 -9.61
CA HIS A 21 -11.93 -1.86 -10.01
C HIS A 21 -13.33 -2.44 -10.26
N ARG A 22 -13.42 -3.49 -11.08
CA ARG A 22 -14.69 -4.18 -11.35
C ARG A 22 -15.32 -4.80 -10.12
N LEU A 23 -14.51 -5.32 -9.20
CA LEU A 23 -15.01 -5.83 -7.93
C LEU A 23 -15.58 -4.68 -7.10
N ALA A 24 -14.86 -3.56 -6.99
CA ALA A 24 -15.31 -2.39 -6.26
C ALA A 24 -16.63 -1.83 -6.80
N GLU A 25 -16.79 -1.77 -8.12
CA GLU A 25 -18.06 -1.38 -8.76
C GLU A 25 -19.23 -2.29 -8.31
N ARG A 26 -18.98 -3.61 -8.27
CA ARG A 26 -20.03 -4.58 -7.96
C ARG A 26 -20.47 -4.59 -6.50
N ILE A 27 -19.52 -4.38 -5.58
CA ILE A 27 -19.79 -4.52 -4.14
C ILE A 27 -19.82 -3.18 -3.39
N GLY A 28 -19.62 -2.07 -4.09
CA GLY A 28 -19.52 -0.74 -3.45
C GLY A 28 -18.26 -0.57 -2.60
N GLY A 29 -17.17 -1.26 -2.97
CA GLY A 29 -15.94 -1.30 -2.18
C GLY A 29 -15.08 -0.06 -2.29
N VAL A 30 -14.05 0.01 -1.43
CA VAL A 30 -12.97 1.01 -1.44
C VAL A 30 -11.66 0.30 -1.77
N ILE A 31 -10.94 0.78 -2.76
CA ILE A 31 -9.64 0.24 -3.15
C ILE A 31 -8.55 0.89 -2.30
N ILE A 32 -7.74 0.06 -1.64
CA ILE A 32 -6.64 0.48 -0.78
C ILE A 32 -5.34 -0.10 -1.32
N ASN A 33 -4.36 0.75 -1.54
CA ASN A 33 -3.06 0.34 -2.06
C ASN A 33 -2.31 -0.59 -1.10
N CYS A 34 -1.77 -1.68 -1.63
CA CYS A 34 -0.88 -2.63 -0.95
C CYS A 34 0.42 -2.85 -1.72
N ASP A 35 0.95 -1.77 -2.31
CA ASP A 35 2.19 -1.75 -3.08
C ASP A 35 3.10 -0.64 -2.55
N SER A 36 4.33 -1.01 -2.17
CA SER A 36 5.31 -0.08 -1.57
C SER A 36 5.90 0.93 -2.56
N VAL A 37 5.62 0.78 -3.85
CA VAL A 37 6.08 1.73 -4.90
C VAL A 37 4.94 2.66 -5.30
N GLN A 38 3.73 2.15 -5.49
CA GLN A 38 2.57 2.95 -5.90
C GLN A 38 2.08 3.94 -4.84
N ILE A 39 2.61 3.87 -3.63
CA ILE A 39 2.32 4.83 -2.55
C ILE A 39 2.99 6.20 -2.79
N TYR A 40 4.05 6.24 -3.61
CA TYR A 40 4.80 7.46 -3.92
C TYR A 40 4.22 8.21 -5.11
N ARG A 41 4.18 9.54 -5.02
CA ARG A 41 3.79 10.44 -6.11
C ARG A 41 4.98 10.75 -7.01
N GLY A 42 4.67 11.09 -8.27
CA GLY A 42 5.67 11.47 -9.28
C GLY A 42 6.27 10.30 -10.07
N ILE A 43 5.92 9.06 -9.73
CA ILE A 43 6.40 7.86 -10.42
C ILE A 43 5.26 6.96 -10.92
N GLU A 44 4.05 7.49 -11.04
CA GLU A 44 2.84 6.73 -11.37
C GLU A 44 3.00 5.91 -12.65
N ASN A 45 3.63 6.48 -13.68
CA ASN A 45 3.86 5.79 -14.95
C ASN A 45 4.84 4.63 -14.83
N ILE A 46 5.90 4.79 -14.02
CA ILE A 46 6.93 3.76 -13.80
C ILE A 46 6.38 2.65 -12.90
N ALA A 47 5.60 3.04 -11.91
CA ALA A 47 5.01 2.13 -10.94
C ALA A 47 3.77 1.39 -11.48
N ALA A 48 3.35 1.65 -12.71
CA ALA A 48 2.09 1.15 -13.28
C ALA A 48 0.88 1.39 -12.35
N SER A 49 0.84 2.58 -11.76
CA SER A 49 -0.22 3.02 -10.86
C SER A 49 -1.54 3.19 -11.61
N PRO A 50 -2.69 3.04 -10.95
CA PRO A 50 -3.99 3.43 -11.51
C PRO A 50 -4.06 4.89 -11.96
N PHE A 51 -3.18 5.75 -11.44
CA PHE A 51 -3.06 7.15 -11.79
C PHE A 51 -2.04 7.44 -12.91
N ALA A 52 -1.48 6.43 -13.55
CA ALA A 52 -0.57 6.61 -14.68
C ALA A 52 -1.25 7.39 -15.81
N GLY A 53 -0.65 8.52 -16.21
CA GLY A 53 -1.19 9.38 -17.28
C GLY A 53 -2.46 10.16 -16.94
N ARG A 54 -2.82 10.27 -15.67
CA ARG A 54 -3.99 11.04 -15.21
C ARG A 54 -3.71 11.80 -13.92
N ASP A 55 -4.60 12.71 -13.56
CA ASP A 55 -4.52 13.44 -12.29
C ASP A 55 -4.75 12.50 -11.10
N ILE A 56 -4.07 12.79 -10.01
CA ILE A 56 -4.25 12.06 -8.74
C ILE A 56 -5.50 12.62 -8.06
N THR A 57 -6.52 11.80 -7.99
CA THR A 57 -7.81 12.13 -7.39
C THR A 57 -8.21 11.05 -6.38
N PRO A 58 -9.07 11.35 -5.39
CA PRO A 58 -9.51 10.33 -4.43
C PRO A 58 -10.37 9.23 -5.08
N ASP A 59 -10.93 9.49 -6.26
CA ASP A 59 -11.84 8.59 -6.95
C ASP A 59 -11.46 8.47 -8.44
N ILE A 60 -11.65 7.27 -8.99
CA ILE A 60 -11.59 7.00 -10.43
C ILE A 60 -12.95 6.39 -10.82
N ASP A 61 -13.65 7.03 -11.74
CA ASP A 61 -14.97 6.59 -12.22
C ASP A 61 -15.97 6.31 -11.07
N GLY A 62 -15.91 7.12 -10.00
CA GLY A 62 -16.76 6.98 -8.82
C GLY A 62 -16.30 5.92 -7.83
N ILE A 63 -15.20 5.21 -8.09
CA ILE A 63 -14.59 4.25 -7.16
C ILE A 63 -13.50 4.92 -6.34
N SER A 64 -13.59 4.81 -5.03
CA SER A 64 -12.62 5.40 -4.11
C SER A 64 -11.30 4.63 -4.12
N TYR A 65 -10.20 5.37 -4.28
CA TYR A 65 -8.82 4.88 -4.23
C TYR A 65 -8.08 5.53 -3.06
N ARG A 66 -7.44 4.72 -2.23
CA ARG A 66 -6.75 5.17 -1.01
C ARG A 66 -5.31 4.68 -0.98
N LEU A 67 -4.43 5.46 -0.38
CA LEU A 67 -2.99 5.19 -0.20
C LEU A 67 -2.20 5.08 -1.50
N PHE A 68 -2.69 5.66 -2.59
CA PHE A 68 -1.94 5.83 -3.84
C PHE A 68 -1.35 7.23 -3.90
N SER A 69 -0.10 7.35 -4.31
CA SER A 69 0.56 8.66 -4.58
C SER A 69 0.42 9.68 -3.44
N ILE A 70 0.55 9.23 -2.20
CA ILE A 70 0.38 10.06 -1.00
C ILE A 70 1.70 10.56 -0.40
N LEU A 71 2.82 9.91 -0.71
CA LEU A 71 4.14 10.23 -0.17
C LEU A 71 5.03 10.88 -1.24
N ASP A 72 5.88 11.78 -0.81
CA ASP A 72 6.96 12.30 -1.65
C ASP A 72 8.13 11.32 -1.69
N LEU A 73 8.91 11.32 -2.77
CA LEU A 73 10.05 10.40 -2.95
C LEU A 73 11.15 10.53 -1.88
N SER A 74 11.19 11.66 -1.17
CA SER A 74 12.10 11.88 -0.06
C SER A 74 11.66 11.26 1.26
N GLU A 75 10.38 10.87 1.37
CA GLU A 75 9.82 10.27 2.56
C GLU A 75 10.11 8.76 2.59
N GLN A 76 10.31 8.24 3.79
CA GLN A 76 10.48 6.80 4.02
C GLN A 76 9.48 6.38 5.08
N ILE A 77 8.80 5.27 4.82
CA ILE A 77 7.88 4.67 5.79
C ILE A 77 8.30 3.23 6.09
N SER A 78 8.07 2.83 7.33
CA SER A 78 8.18 1.44 7.74
C SER A 78 6.91 0.65 7.38
N VAL A 79 6.98 -0.68 7.48
CA VAL A 79 5.78 -1.51 7.37
C VAL A 79 4.78 -1.21 8.49
N ALA A 80 5.26 -0.81 9.67
CA ALA A 80 4.39 -0.42 10.78
C ALA A 80 3.59 0.85 10.45
N ASP A 81 4.24 1.86 9.84
CA ASP A 81 3.57 3.07 9.37
C ASP A 81 2.51 2.74 8.32
N TYR A 82 2.86 1.88 7.35
CA TYR A 82 1.91 1.41 6.35
C TYR A 82 0.71 0.73 6.98
N LEU A 83 0.93 -0.19 7.94
CA LEU A 83 -0.16 -0.89 8.61
C LEU A 83 -1.11 0.05 9.35
N GLU A 84 -0.57 1.08 9.99
CA GLU A 84 -1.39 2.08 10.67
C GLU A 84 -2.25 2.86 9.69
N MET A 85 -1.68 3.30 8.56
CA MET A 85 -2.43 3.97 7.49
C MET A 85 -3.51 3.03 6.90
N ALA A 86 -3.14 1.79 6.58
CA ALA A 86 -4.04 0.80 6.02
C ALA A 86 -5.21 0.48 6.98
N ARG A 87 -4.93 0.41 8.27
CA ARG A 87 -5.96 0.19 9.31
C ARG A 87 -6.95 1.36 9.36
N ARG A 88 -6.48 2.59 9.28
CA ARG A 88 -7.36 3.77 9.26
C ARG A 88 -8.29 3.75 8.06
N GLU A 89 -7.77 3.47 6.87
CA GLU A 89 -8.58 3.38 5.65
C GLU A 89 -9.58 2.22 5.70
N TYR A 90 -9.17 1.08 6.25
CA TYR A 90 -10.07 -0.06 6.49
C TYR A 90 -11.21 0.31 7.44
N GLN A 91 -10.90 0.95 8.56
CA GLN A 91 -11.89 1.36 9.55
C GLN A 91 -12.84 2.42 8.98
N ASP A 92 -12.33 3.36 8.22
CA ASP A 92 -13.16 4.36 7.55
C ASP A 92 -14.12 3.70 6.56
N ALA A 93 -13.63 2.84 5.68
CA ALA A 93 -14.46 2.13 4.72
C ALA A 93 -15.56 1.30 5.40
N THR A 94 -15.20 0.48 6.38
CA THR A 94 -16.14 -0.42 7.07
C THR A 94 -17.14 0.32 7.93
N SER A 95 -16.77 1.43 8.55
CA SER A 95 -17.71 2.28 9.31
C SER A 95 -18.82 2.88 8.44
N HIS A 96 -18.55 3.03 7.14
CA HIS A 96 -19.54 3.45 6.13
C HIS A 96 -20.21 2.27 5.42
N GLY A 97 -20.05 1.05 5.92
CA GLY A 97 -20.63 -0.16 5.35
C GLY A 97 -20.03 -0.56 3.98
N ARG A 98 -18.81 -0.10 3.66
CA ARG A 98 -18.13 -0.38 2.40
C ARG A 98 -17.01 -1.41 2.60
N PRO A 99 -16.98 -2.51 1.84
CA PRO A 99 -15.88 -3.46 1.91
C PRO A 99 -14.55 -2.85 1.49
N ALA A 100 -13.46 -3.18 2.18
CA ALA A 100 -12.11 -2.80 1.81
C ALA A 100 -11.52 -3.78 0.80
N ILE A 101 -10.88 -3.28 -0.26
CA ILE A 101 -10.20 -4.09 -1.28
C ILE A 101 -8.74 -3.68 -1.32
N PHE A 102 -7.87 -4.46 -0.69
CA PHE A 102 -6.43 -4.25 -0.72
C PHE A 102 -5.85 -4.80 -2.02
N VAL A 103 -5.13 -3.97 -2.77
CA VAL A 103 -4.59 -4.33 -4.08
C VAL A 103 -3.11 -4.01 -4.14
N GLY A 104 -2.29 -5.00 -4.46
CA GLY A 104 -0.86 -4.78 -4.62
C GLY A 104 -0.05 -6.05 -4.69
N GLY A 105 1.26 -5.87 -4.87
CA GLY A 105 2.22 -6.96 -5.04
C GLY A 105 3.30 -7.03 -3.95
N THR A 106 3.28 -6.14 -2.96
CA THR A 106 4.30 -6.14 -1.90
C THR A 106 4.00 -7.19 -0.85
N GLY A 107 4.63 -8.36 -1.00
CA GLY A 107 4.39 -9.52 -0.13
C GLY A 107 4.57 -9.23 1.36
N TYR A 108 5.53 -8.37 1.73
CA TYR A 108 5.75 -7.98 3.11
C TYR A 108 4.57 -7.18 3.70
N TYR A 109 3.97 -6.28 2.91
CA TYR A 109 2.77 -5.55 3.31
C TYR A 109 1.57 -6.49 3.47
N ILE A 110 1.40 -7.41 2.51
CA ILE A 110 0.31 -8.39 2.55
C ILE A 110 0.44 -9.30 3.77
N ASN A 111 1.63 -9.83 4.01
CA ASN A 111 1.88 -10.66 5.19
C ASN A 111 1.60 -9.90 6.48
N ALA A 112 2.03 -8.66 6.57
CA ALA A 112 1.78 -7.81 7.73
C ALA A 112 0.30 -7.50 7.94
N LEU A 113 -0.47 -7.29 6.87
CA LEU A 113 -1.92 -7.09 6.94
C LEU A 113 -2.64 -8.33 7.50
N VAL A 114 -2.23 -9.52 7.09
CA VAL A 114 -2.90 -10.78 7.46
C VAL A 114 -2.46 -11.26 8.85
N ASN A 115 -1.16 -11.23 9.12
CA ASN A 115 -0.56 -11.85 10.30
C ASN A 115 -0.11 -10.85 11.37
N GLY A 116 -0.13 -9.56 11.04
CA GLY A 116 0.48 -8.54 11.89
C GLY A 116 2.01 -8.54 11.80
N ILE A 117 2.63 -7.72 12.62
CA ILE A 117 4.08 -7.65 12.80
C ILE A 117 4.42 -7.79 14.27
N SER A 118 5.56 -8.41 14.55
CA SER A 118 6.09 -8.43 15.92
C SER A 118 6.47 -7.01 16.33
N PRO A 119 6.19 -6.60 17.56
CA PRO A 119 6.68 -5.33 18.08
C PRO A 119 8.20 -5.34 18.05
N MET A 120 8.79 -4.40 17.35
CA MET A 120 10.23 -4.18 17.32
C MET A 120 10.53 -2.87 18.04
N PRO A 121 11.54 -2.87 18.92
CA PRO A 121 11.98 -1.63 19.55
C PRO A 121 12.53 -0.67 18.48
N ASP A 122 12.36 0.62 18.70
CA ASP A 122 12.99 1.63 17.86
C ASP A 122 14.51 1.49 17.93
N ILE A 123 15.13 1.34 16.79
CA ILE A 123 16.58 1.28 16.67
C ILE A 123 17.11 2.72 16.57
N ASP A 124 17.97 3.09 17.50
CA ASP A 124 18.64 4.39 17.49
C ASP A 124 19.31 4.67 16.12
N ALA A 125 19.17 5.91 15.63
CA ALA A 125 19.72 6.31 14.35
C ALA A 125 21.24 6.13 14.25
N ASN A 126 21.95 6.31 15.38
CA ASN A 126 23.41 6.10 15.44
C ASN A 126 23.77 4.62 15.25
N ILE A 127 23.00 3.69 15.82
CA ILE A 127 23.21 2.26 15.66
C ILE A 127 22.99 1.86 14.19
N ARG A 128 21.94 2.38 13.55
CA ARG A 128 21.70 2.16 12.12
C ARG A 128 22.86 2.69 11.26
N GLN A 129 23.37 3.87 11.58
CA GLN A 129 24.48 4.45 10.84
C GLN A 129 25.78 3.66 11.04
N GLN A 130 26.06 3.21 12.26
CA GLN A 130 27.22 2.35 12.53
C GLN A 130 27.14 1.04 11.74
N ALA A 131 25.99 0.37 11.73
CA ALA A 131 25.80 -0.85 10.95
C ALA A 131 26.04 -0.62 9.44
N ARG A 132 25.52 0.46 8.88
CA ARG A 132 25.77 0.83 7.48
C ARG A 132 27.25 1.07 7.18
N ASN A 133 27.96 1.76 8.07
CA ASN A 133 29.39 2.02 7.94
C ASN A 133 30.20 0.74 7.99
N MET A 134 29.84 -0.21 8.86
CA MET A 134 30.52 -1.52 8.93
C MET A 134 30.35 -2.30 7.63
N VAL A 135 29.14 -2.37 7.09
CA VAL A 135 28.89 -3.05 5.80
C VAL A 135 29.67 -2.39 4.66
N ALA A 136 29.69 -1.05 4.60
CA ALA A 136 30.43 -0.32 3.58
C ALA A 136 31.97 -0.57 3.67
N ALA A 137 32.51 -0.73 4.88
CA ALA A 137 33.93 -1.04 5.09
C ALA A 137 34.28 -2.48 4.67
N ASP A 138 33.38 -3.44 4.86
CA ASP A 138 33.58 -4.84 4.45
C ASP A 138 33.44 -5.04 2.93
N MET A 139 32.79 -4.13 2.23
CA MET A 139 32.62 -4.16 0.77
C MET A 139 33.70 -3.39 -0.01
N ALA A 140 34.57 -2.69 0.67
CA ALA A 140 35.68 -1.93 0.09
C ALA A 140 36.97 -2.76 0.07
#